data_590d356d60e0f1d702bf4790d06849b1
#
_entry.id   590d356d60e0f1d702bf4790d06849b1
#
_cell.length_a   1.000
_cell.length_b   1.000
_cell.length_c   1.000
_cell.angle_alpha   90.00
_cell.angle_beta   90.00
_cell.angle_gamma   90.00
#
_symmetry.space_group_name_H-M   'P 1'
#
loop_
_entity.id
_entity.type
_entity.pdbx_description
1 polymer ?
#
loop_
_entity_poly.entity_id
_entity_poly.type
_entity_poly.pdbx_seq_one_letter_code
_entity_poly.pdbx_strand_id
1 'polypeptide(L)'
;MKFKKTAACLAGLAFATGVVAKESNVGIFGTSGKGMGDHTYIAQDGPKADNIREVLSNVTLPEGFEINLYAIVPDARDMAMAPQGTALFVGTRKDKVWVISDRDRDGVADEVKDFAPSLTFDVPNGVQFTKDGFLYIAERNHVRLFPAAEYFFEGPDVVAVDI
;
A
#
# COMPACT_ATOMS: atom_id res chain seq x y z
N MET A 1 -0.48 15.08 77.78
CA MET A 1 -1.55 14.43 76.93
C MET A 1 -1.10 14.43 75.54
N LYS A 2 -0.57 13.29 75.06
CA LYS A 2 0.00 13.15 73.68
C LYS A 2 -0.97 12.34 72.84
N PHE A 3 -1.56 12.97 71.81
CA PHE A 3 -2.38 12.26 70.81
C PHE A 3 -1.47 11.60 69.75
N LYS A 4 -1.55 10.28 69.64
CA LYS A 4 -0.97 9.53 68.59
C LYS A 4 -1.94 9.53 67.39
N LYS A 5 -1.51 10.05 66.24
CA LYS A 5 -2.23 9.93 64.99
C LYS A 5 -1.88 8.60 64.34
N THR A 6 -2.87 7.74 64.21
CA THR A 6 -2.78 6.48 63.47
C THR A 6 -3.05 6.78 62.00
N ALA A 7 -2.07 6.53 61.12
CA ALA A 7 -2.25 6.60 59.69
C ALA A 7 -2.84 5.28 59.18
N ALA A 8 -4.06 5.34 58.62
CA ALA A 8 -4.67 4.23 57.95
C ALA A 8 -4.14 4.14 56.50
N CYS A 9 -3.47 3.05 56.23
CA CYS A 9 -3.03 2.73 54.88
C CYS A 9 -4.22 2.14 54.08
N LEU A 10 -4.77 2.90 53.14
CA LEU A 10 -5.74 2.38 52.17
C LEU A 10 -4.97 1.65 51.10
N ALA A 11 -5.06 0.34 51.13
CA ALA A 11 -4.61 -0.50 50.00
C ALA A 11 -5.65 -0.40 48.88
N GLY A 12 -5.32 0.33 47.80
CA GLY A 12 -6.10 0.39 46.60
C GLY A 12 -5.96 -0.92 45.82
N LEU A 13 -7.05 -1.68 45.74
CA LEU A 13 -7.15 -2.83 44.83
C LEU A 13 -7.27 -2.30 43.41
N ALA A 14 -6.20 -2.38 42.63
CA ALA A 14 -6.26 -2.17 41.19
C ALA A 14 -6.89 -3.40 40.54
N PHE A 15 -8.16 -3.29 40.15
CA PHE A 15 -8.78 -4.23 39.24
C PHE A 15 -8.20 -4.00 37.85
N ALA A 16 -7.25 -4.82 37.46
CA ALA A 16 -6.88 -5.00 36.06
C ALA A 16 -8.04 -5.70 35.36
N THR A 17 -8.96 -4.96 34.76
CA THR A 17 -9.88 -5.51 33.78
C THR A 17 -9.08 -5.85 32.54
N GLY A 18 -8.58 -7.07 32.48
CA GLY A 18 -8.10 -7.66 31.25
C GLY A 18 -9.27 -7.76 30.28
N VAL A 19 -9.31 -6.82 29.32
CA VAL A 19 -10.13 -7.01 28.13
C VAL A 19 -9.46 -8.13 27.35
N VAL A 20 -9.95 -9.35 27.57
CA VAL A 20 -9.68 -10.45 26.64
C VAL A 20 -10.40 -10.10 25.36
N ALA A 21 -9.64 -9.60 24.39
CA ALA A 21 -10.15 -9.47 23.05
C ALA A 21 -10.52 -10.89 22.58
N LYS A 22 -11.82 -11.13 22.51
CA LYS A 22 -12.39 -12.35 21.96
C LYS A 22 -11.91 -12.38 20.51
N GLU A 23 -11.07 -13.34 20.15
CA GLU A 23 -10.73 -13.60 18.76
C GLU A 23 -12.02 -13.69 17.97
N SER A 24 -12.30 -12.66 17.19
CA SER A 24 -13.41 -12.71 16.27
C SER A 24 -13.05 -13.71 15.18
N ASN A 25 -13.85 -14.76 15.02
CA ASN A 25 -13.80 -15.68 13.91
C ASN A 25 -14.17 -14.95 12.59
N VAL A 26 -13.38 -13.96 12.22
CA VAL A 26 -13.42 -13.34 10.90
C VAL A 26 -12.33 -14.04 10.08
N GLY A 27 -12.48 -15.34 9.88
CA GLY A 27 -11.58 -16.16 9.07
C GLY A 27 -11.59 -15.82 7.59
N ILE A 28 -12.29 -14.75 7.20
CA ILE A 28 -12.38 -14.26 5.81
C ILE A 28 -11.59 -12.96 5.64
N PHE A 29 -11.39 -12.20 6.72
CA PHE A 29 -10.63 -10.96 6.67
C PHE A 29 -9.30 -11.14 7.39
N GLY A 30 -8.31 -11.61 6.66
CA GLY A 30 -6.95 -11.67 7.17
C GLY A 30 -6.38 -10.26 7.30
N THR A 31 -6.50 -9.65 8.49
CA THR A 31 -5.64 -8.51 8.82
C THR A 31 -4.28 -9.09 9.20
N SER A 32 -3.36 -9.10 8.28
CA SER A 32 -1.98 -9.49 8.57
C SER A 32 -1.27 -8.34 9.28
N GLY A 33 -1.64 -8.08 10.52
CA GLY A 33 -0.98 -7.10 11.36
C GLY A 33 0.35 -7.62 11.89
N LYS A 34 1.38 -7.58 11.09
CA LYS A 34 2.77 -7.64 11.54
C LYS A 34 3.33 -6.23 11.46
N GLY A 35 3.15 -5.45 12.52
CA GLY A 35 3.81 -4.16 12.73
C GLY A 35 3.68 -3.17 11.55
N MET A 36 3.50 -1.90 11.82
CA MET A 36 3.54 -0.87 10.77
C MET A 36 4.81 -1.06 9.92
N GLY A 37 4.66 -1.67 8.75
CA GLY A 37 5.73 -1.75 7.76
C GLY A 37 5.92 -0.36 7.16
N ASP A 38 7.14 0.16 7.22
CA ASP A 38 7.46 1.38 6.51
C ASP A 38 7.39 1.13 5.01
N HIS A 39 6.82 2.07 4.27
CA HIS A 39 6.80 1.99 2.80
C HIS A 39 8.21 2.04 2.21
N THR A 40 8.42 1.27 1.17
CA THR A 40 9.61 1.38 0.31
C THR A 40 9.28 2.35 -0.82
N TYR A 41 10.10 3.37 -1.01
CA TYR A 41 9.94 4.38 -2.06
C TYR A 41 10.95 4.15 -3.19
N ILE A 42 10.55 4.45 -4.42
CA ILE A 42 11.41 4.40 -5.60
C ILE A 42 11.69 5.82 -6.08
N ALA A 43 12.97 6.19 -6.09
CA ALA A 43 13.37 7.49 -6.62
C ALA A 43 12.99 7.63 -8.10
N GLN A 44 12.38 8.75 -8.45
CA GLN A 44 11.91 9.08 -9.80
C GLN A 44 12.87 10.00 -10.56
N ASP A 45 13.97 10.36 -9.94
CA ASP A 45 15.04 11.22 -10.46
C ASP A 45 16.41 10.50 -10.48
N GLY A 46 17.43 11.24 -10.89
CA GLY A 46 18.81 10.77 -10.94
C GLY A 46 19.21 10.06 -12.23
N PRO A 47 20.42 9.47 -12.28
CA PRO A 47 21.05 9.01 -13.53
C PRO A 47 20.25 8.03 -14.35
N LYS A 48 19.42 7.20 -13.70
CA LYS A 48 18.53 6.26 -14.38
C LYS A 48 17.41 6.97 -15.12
N ALA A 49 16.77 7.94 -14.46
CA ALA A 49 15.71 8.75 -15.07
C ALA A 49 16.28 9.57 -16.24
N ASP A 50 17.45 10.17 -16.07
CA ASP A 50 18.10 10.99 -17.08
C ASP A 50 18.42 10.17 -18.33
N ASN A 51 18.98 8.97 -18.14
CA ASN A 51 19.25 8.05 -19.26
C ASN A 51 17.95 7.67 -20.01
N ILE A 52 16.86 7.37 -19.29
CA ILE A 52 15.59 7.05 -19.93
C ILE A 52 15.06 8.25 -20.72
N ARG A 53 15.10 9.46 -20.16
CA ARG A 53 14.68 10.68 -20.86
C ARG A 53 15.53 10.93 -22.11
N GLU A 54 16.84 10.72 -22.03
CA GLU A 54 17.73 10.81 -23.17
C GLU A 54 17.35 9.81 -24.29
N VAL A 55 17.07 8.55 -23.92
CA VAL A 55 16.62 7.55 -24.89
C VAL A 55 15.28 7.94 -25.51
N LEU A 56 14.32 8.43 -24.70
CA LEU A 56 13.00 8.86 -25.18
C LEU A 56 13.11 10.03 -26.15
N SER A 57 14.04 10.97 -25.94
CA SER A 57 14.25 12.12 -26.83
C SER A 57 14.71 11.73 -28.25
N ASN A 58 15.23 10.52 -28.43
CA ASN A 58 15.65 9.97 -29.72
C ASN A 58 14.53 9.20 -30.45
N VAL A 59 13.34 9.07 -29.85
CA VAL A 59 12.20 8.36 -30.47
C VAL A 59 11.48 9.29 -31.44
N THR A 60 11.34 8.84 -32.69
CA THR A 60 10.56 9.55 -33.70
C THR A 60 9.09 9.16 -33.57
N LEU A 61 8.23 10.15 -33.35
CA LEU A 61 6.80 9.95 -33.20
C LEU A 61 6.03 10.54 -34.39
N PRO A 62 4.82 10.02 -34.71
CA PRO A 62 3.91 10.67 -35.62
C PRO A 62 3.48 12.06 -35.10
N GLU A 63 3.02 12.92 -36.01
CA GLU A 63 2.50 14.23 -35.65
C GLU A 63 1.34 14.13 -34.65
N GLY A 64 1.39 14.92 -33.59
CA GLY A 64 0.39 14.95 -32.54
C GLY A 64 0.59 13.95 -31.40
N PHE A 65 1.68 13.17 -31.44
CA PHE A 65 2.04 12.27 -30.33
C PHE A 65 3.25 12.80 -29.56
N GLU A 66 3.18 12.61 -28.25
CA GLU A 66 4.28 12.89 -27.33
C GLU A 66 4.63 11.64 -26.51
N ILE A 67 5.88 11.53 -26.08
CA ILE A 67 6.34 10.47 -25.18
C ILE A 67 7.11 11.06 -24.02
N ASN A 68 6.71 10.70 -22.81
CA ASN A 68 7.34 11.17 -21.59
C ASN A 68 7.58 10.00 -20.64
N LEU A 69 8.55 10.15 -19.74
CA LEU A 69 8.73 9.26 -18.63
C LEU A 69 7.70 9.60 -17.54
N TYR A 70 6.71 8.74 -17.36
CA TYR A 70 5.70 8.89 -16.31
C TYR A 70 6.24 8.44 -14.95
N ALA A 71 6.74 7.20 -14.85
CA ALA A 71 7.26 6.65 -13.59
C ALA A 71 8.33 5.58 -13.83
N ILE A 72 9.22 5.43 -12.87
CA ILE A 72 10.19 4.31 -12.80
C ILE A 72 9.67 3.29 -11.79
N VAL A 73 9.33 2.10 -12.28
CA VAL A 73 8.79 1.01 -11.46
C VAL A 73 9.61 -0.26 -11.65
N PRO A 74 10.19 -0.84 -10.58
CA PRO A 74 10.95 -2.07 -10.70
C PRO A 74 10.04 -3.26 -11.05
N ASP A 75 10.53 -4.12 -11.96
CA ASP A 75 9.90 -5.40 -12.33
C ASP A 75 8.42 -5.31 -12.75
N ALA A 76 7.96 -4.13 -13.19
CA ALA A 76 6.60 -3.86 -13.62
C ALA A 76 6.11 -4.84 -14.68
N ARG A 77 4.86 -5.28 -14.58
CA ARG A 77 4.28 -6.25 -15.50
C ARG A 77 2.88 -5.90 -15.98
N ASP A 78 1.98 -5.67 -15.08
CA ASP A 78 0.60 -5.29 -15.35
C ASP A 78 0.23 -4.06 -14.54
N MET A 79 -0.74 -3.29 -15.01
CA MET A 79 -1.12 -2.07 -14.33
C MET A 79 -2.62 -1.79 -14.44
N ALA A 80 -3.17 -1.21 -13.39
CA ALA A 80 -4.56 -0.79 -13.35
C ALA A 80 -4.69 0.59 -12.69
N MET A 81 -5.33 1.51 -13.40
CA MET A 81 -5.69 2.81 -12.86
C MET A 81 -6.88 2.66 -11.91
N ALA A 82 -6.79 3.29 -10.75
CA ALA A 82 -7.91 3.40 -9.83
C ALA A 82 -9.09 4.17 -10.48
N PRO A 83 -10.34 3.81 -10.16
CA PRO A 83 -11.51 4.36 -10.86
C PRO A 83 -11.63 5.88 -10.85
N GLN A 84 -11.13 6.55 -9.83
CA GLN A 84 -11.13 8.02 -9.74
C GLN A 84 -9.86 8.66 -10.33
N GLY A 85 -8.93 7.84 -10.84
CA GLY A 85 -7.68 8.31 -11.41
C GLY A 85 -6.70 8.90 -10.40
N THR A 86 -6.80 8.49 -9.13
CA THR A 86 -5.97 8.99 -8.03
C THR A 86 -4.64 8.28 -7.92
N ALA A 87 -4.59 7.00 -8.34
CA ALA A 87 -3.43 6.16 -8.23
C ALA A 87 -3.40 5.09 -9.32
N LEU A 88 -2.20 4.72 -9.76
CA LEU A 88 -1.94 3.62 -10.67
C LEU A 88 -1.27 2.47 -9.90
N PHE A 89 -1.90 1.30 -9.88
CA PHE A 89 -1.38 0.11 -9.23
C PHE A 89 -0.64 -0.75 -10.23
N VAL A 90 0.54 -1.21 -9.86
CA VAL A 90 1.44 -1.97 -10.75
C VAL A 90 1.83 -3.29 -10.13
N GLY A 91 1.38 -4.38 -10.74
CA GLY A 91 1.79 -5.73 -10.41
C GLY A 91 3.19 -6.07 -10.90
N THR A 92 3.88 -6.97 -10.20
CA THR A 92 5.25 -7.30 -10.50
C THR A 92 5.50 -8.81 -10.62
N ARG A 93 6.73 -9.17 -11.03
CA ARG A 93 7.20 -10.56 -11.08
C ARG A 93 7.85 -11.03 -9.78
N LYS A 94 7.89 -10.19 -8.74
CA LYS A 94 8.53 -10.52 -7.48
C LYS A 94 7.50 -10.58 -6.35
N ASP A 95 7.69 -9.78 -5.34
CA ASP A 95 6.99 -9.87 -4.07
C ASP A 95 6.31 -8.54 -3.67
N LYS A 96 6.23 -7.59 -4.60
CA LYS A 96 5.64 -6.27 -4.33
C LYS A 96 4.65 -5.87 -5.40
N VAL A 97 3.62 -5.17 -4.97
CA VAL A 97 2.79 -4.33 -5.83
C VAL A 97 3.20 -2.88 -5.57
N TRP A 98 3.37 -2.10 -6.60
CA TRP A 98 3.68 -0.68 -6.50
C TRP A 98 2.43 0.16 -6.70
N VAL A 99 2.36 1.27 -6.01
CA VAL A 99 1.37 2.29 -6.24
C VAL A 99 2.06 3.59 -6.62
N ILE A 100 1.53 4.22 -7.65
CA ILE A 100 2.05 5.45 -8.23
C ILE A 100 0.99 6.51 -8.05
N SER A 101 1.35 7.65 -7.51
CA SER A 101 0.49 8.83 -7.43
C SER A 101 1.08 9.98 -8.24
N ASP A 102 0.20 10.68 -8.93
CA ASP A 102 0.43 11.92 -9.67
C ASP A 102 -0.66 12.89 -9.18
N ARG A 103 -0.34 13.67 -8.14
CA ARG A 103 -1.33 14.47 -7.41
C ARG A 103 -1.66 15.76 -8.12
N ASP A 104 -0.69 16.35 -8.81
CA ASP A 104 -0.87 17.59 -9.56
C ASP A 104 -1.31 17.35 -11.01
N ARG A 105 -1.29 16.08 -11.45
CA ARG A 105 -1.72 15.60 -12.77
C ARG A 105 -0.96 16.25 -13.93
N ASP A 106 0.32 16.43 -13.74
CA ASP A 106 1.22 16.96 -14.77
C ASP A 106 1.72 15.86 -15.74
N GLY A 107 1.39 14.59 -15.47
CA GLY A 107 1.80 13.44 -16.28
C GLY A 107 3.19 12.91 -15.90
N VAL A 108 3.70 13.28 -14.72
CA VAL A 108 4.90 12.74 -14.10
C VAL A 108 4.55 12.28 -12.69
N ALA A 109 4.97 11.11 -12.30
CA ALA A 109 4.67 10.58 -10.98
C ALA A 109 5.38 11.38 -9.87
N ASP A 110 4.61 11.86 -8.89
CA ASP A 110 5.14 12.47 -7.67
C ASP A 110 5.77 11.44 -6.75
N GLU A 111 5.16 10.26 -6.66
CA GLU A 111 5.56 9.23 -5.72
C GLU A 111 5.32 7.83 -6.29
N VAL A 112 6.28 6.95 -6.06
CA VAL A 112 6.16 5.50 -6.28
C VAL A 112 6.55 4.78 -5.00
N LYS A 113 5.62 4.04 -4.42
CA LYS A 113 5.84 3.26 -3.20
C LYS A 113 5.20 1.88 -3.27
N ASP A 114 5.63 0.97 -2.39
CA ASP A 114 4.98 -0.33 -2.30
C ASP A 114 3.57 -0.22 -1.70
N PHE A 115 2.66 -0.97 -2.29
CA PHE A 115 1.30 -1.12 -1.79
C PHE A 115 1.26 -2.19 -0.70
N ALA A 116 0.58 -1.89 0.41
CA ALA A 116 0.36 -2.82 1.51
C ALA A 116 1.67 -3.48 2.03
N PRO A 117 2.64 -2.72 2.55
CA PRO A 117 3.94 -3.25 2.99
C PRO A 117 3.84 -4.27 4.12
N SER A 118 2.73 -4.31 4.85
CA SER A 118 2.42 -5.33 5.85
C SER A 118 2.10 -6.71 5.26
N LEU A 119 1.78 -6.78 3.95
CA LEU A 119 1.47 -8.03 3.25
C LEU A 119 2.67 -8.53 2.46
N THR A 120 2.79 -9.85 2.38
CA THR A 120 3.71 -10.52 1.46
C THR A 120 2.93 -11.01 0.25
N PHE A 121 3.36 -10.61 -0.95
CA PHE A 121 2.80 -11.10 -2.20
C PHE A 121 3.66 -12.21 -2.79
N ASP A 122 3.03 -13.16 -3.48
CA ASP A 122 3.73 -14.20 -4.24
C ASP A 122 3.51 -14.00 -5.74
N VAL A 123 4.42 -13.25 -6.36
CA VAL A 123 4.35 -12.90 -7.79
C VAL A 123 3.00 -12.26 -8.16
N PRO A 124 2.69 -11.08 -7.63
CA PRO A 124 1.43 -10.36 -7.88
C PRO A 124 1.41 -9.80 -9.31
N ASN A 125 1.14 -10.65 -10.25
CA ASN A 125 1.39 -10.47 -11.66
C ASN A 125 0.27 -9.72 -12.38
N GLY A 126 -0.99 -9.95 -11.97
CA GLY A 126 -2.16 -9.31 -12.55
C GLY A 126 -2.82 -8.38 -11.55
N VAL A 127 -3.18 -7.20 -11.98
CA VAL A 127 -3.91 -6.21 -11.18
C VAL A 127 -5.10 -5.68 -11.97
N GLN A 128 -6.26 -5.59 -11.34
CA GLN A 128 -7.47 -5.10 -12.02
C GLN A 128 -8.45 -4.47 -11.05
N PHE A 129 -8.93 -3.29 -11.39
CA PHE A 129 -10.09 -2.71 -10.73
C PHE A 129 -11.41 -3.13 -11.37
N THR A 130 -12.42 -3.39 -10.54
CA THR A 130 -13.79 -3.46 -10.99
C THR A 130 -14.42 -2.07 -11.07
N LYS A 131 -15.58 -1.99 -11.71
CA LYS A 131 -16.35 -0.73 -11.76
C LYS A 131 -16.81 -0.24 -10.39
N ASP A 132 -16.95 -1.17 -9.43
CA ASP A 132 -17.35 -0.86 -8.05
C ASP A 132 -16.16 -0.45 -7.16
N GLY A 133 -14.96 -0.33 -7.73
CA GLY A 133 -13.77 0.14 -7.03
C GLY A 133 -12.99 -0.93 -6.27
N PHE A 134 -13.31 -2.21 -6.47
CA PHE A 134 -12.54 -3.30 -5.86
C PHE A 134 -11.28 -3.59 -6.69
N LEU A 135 -10.14 -3.64 -6.03
CA LEU A 135 -8.88 -4.06 -6.64
C LEU A 135 -8.71 -5.57 -6.45
N TYR A 136 -8.51 -6.29 -7.55
CA TYR A 136 -8.09 -7.68 -7.55
C TYR A 136 -6.63 -7.76 -7.90
N ILE A 137 -5.88 -8.53 -7.10
CA ILE A 137 -4.47 -8.85 -7.34
C ILE A 137 -4.35 -10.35 -7.49
N ALA A 138 -3.96 -10.78 -8.69
CA ALA A 138 -3.73 -12.19 -8.98
C ALA A 138 -2.28 -12.56 -8.70
N GLU A 139 -2.10 -13.48 -7.78
CA GLU A 139 -0.83 -14.06 -7.38
C GLU A 139 -0.65 -15.47 -7.97
N ARG A 140 0.45 -16.14 -7.66
CA ARG A 140 0.73 -17.47 -8.22
C ARG A 140 -0.32 -18.51 -7.87
N ASN A 141 -0.85 -18.48 -6.65
CA ASN A 141 -1.69 -19.56 -6.11
C ASN A 141 -3.07 -19.08 -5.63
N HIS A 142 -3.31 -17.78 -5.58
CA HIS A 142 -4.58 -17.20 -5.10
C HIS A 142 -4.82 -15.83 -5.71
N VAL A 143 -6.00 -15.32 -5.46
CA VAL A 143 -6.38 -13.96 -5.82
C VAL A 143 -6.76 -13.22 -4.55
N ARG A 144 -6.25 -12.02 -4.38
CA ARG A 144 -6.65 -11.11 -3.29
C ARG A 144 -7.56 -10.02 -3.78
N LEU A 145 -8.58 -9.76 -2.99
CA LEU A 145 -9.52 -8.66 -3.16
C LEU A 145 -9.24 -7.57 -2.13
N PHE A 146 -9.12 -6.35 -2.60
CA PHE A 146 -8.95 -5.15 -1.78
C PHE A 146 -10.15 -4.21 -2.01
N PRO A 147 -11.11 -4.15 -1.08
CA PRO A 147 -12.37 -3.44 -1.29
C PRO A 147 -12.23 -1.92 -1.39
N ALA A 148 -11.15 -1.36 -0.86
CA ALA A 148 -10.97 0.07 -0.73
C ALA A 148 -9.53 0.52 -0.99
N ALA A 149 -8.80 -0.18 -1.88
CA ALA A 149 -7.39 0.09 -2.17
C ALA A 149 -7.14 1.55 -2.57
N GLU A 150 -8.01 2.12 -3.40
CA GLU A 150 -7.90 3.50 -3.88
C GLU A 150 -7.94 4.55 -2.77
N TYR A 151 -8.59 4.24 -1.65
CA TYR A 151 -8.76 5.18 -0.53
C TYR A 151 -7.73 5.00 0.58
N PHE A 152 -7.11 3.83 0.66
CA PHE A 152 -6.23 3.46 1.77
C PHE A 152 -4.79 3.12 1.36
N PHE A 153 -4.41 3.36 0.10
CA PHE A 153 -3.05 3.08 -0.38
C PHE A 153 -1.96 3.93 0.29
N GLU A 154 -2.34 5.02 0.94
CA GLU A 154 -1.42 5.88 1.68
C GLU A 154 -0.99 5.26 3.02
N GLY A 155 -1.79 4.35 3.56
CA GLY A 155 -1.49 3.67 4.82
C GLY A 155 -0.74 2.35 4.61
N PRO A 156 0.00 1.90 5.64
CA PRO A 156 0.71 0.62 5.60
C PRO A 156 -0.22 -0.58 5.67
N ASP A 157 -1.41 -0.39 6.21
CA ASP A 157 -2.39 -1.44 6.43
C ASP A 157 -3.60 -1.28 5.51
N VAL A 158 -3.96 -2.39 4.89
CA VAL A 158 -5.11 -2.47 3.99
C VAL A 158 -5.97 -3.68 4.35
N VAL A 159 -7.26 -3.59 4.06
CA VAL A 159 -8.16 -4.75 4.14
C VAL A 159 -8.00 -5.58 2.89
N ALA A 160 -7.62 -6.84 3.06
CA ALA A 160 -7.50 -7.82 2.00
C ALA A 160 -8.35 -9.06 2.29
N VAL A 161 -8.90 -9.66 1.25
CA VAL A 161 -9.68 -10.90 1.31
C VAL A 161 -9.09 -11.87 0.30
N ASP A 162 -8.70 -13.06 0.73
CA ASP A 162 -8.28 -14.14 -0.15
C ASP A 162 -9.52 -14.83 -0.74
N ILE A 163 -9.54 -15.05 -2.05
CA ILE A 163 -10.65 -15.66 -2.81
C ILE A 163 -10.16 -16.76 -3.74
#